data_2b63e69ffc87705057ef0be9a998884b
#
_entry.id   2b63e69ffc87705057ef0be9a998884b
#
_cell.length_a   1.000
_cell.length_b   1.000
_cell.length_c   1.000
_cell.angle_alpha   90.00
_cell.angle_beta   90.00
_cell.angle_gamma   90.00
#
_symmetry.space_group_name_H-M   'P 1'
#
loop_
_entity.id
_entity.type
_entity.pdbx_description
1 polymer ?
#
loop_
_entity_poly.entity_id
_entity_poly.type
_entity_poly.pdbx_seq_one_letter_code
_entity_poly.pdbx_strand_id
1 'polypeptide(L)'
;MKAEPVLPGVATGVVLRSARPLSFWGGVDPSTGRITDPESEHRGEALAGRVLMLSATRGSSSSSSVLLELVAAGIGPAAIVLGEVDAILGIGIVVGRELGHRGPPLLRLEPSRQAEFSSGDLVAVAEDGAITRVHGVPGTTGTGIAEDPEQLRQRVARLREEHRDLDEAIARLSGDARHDQVSLQRLKKRKLALKDQVLRLEAMLVPDIIA
;
A
#
# COMPACT_ATOMS: atom_id res chain seq x y z
N MET A 1 17.23 13.15 3.59
CA MET A 1 18.21 12.06 3.85
C MET A 1 18.26 11.16 2.64
N LYS A 2 19.39 10.52 2.32
CA LYS A 2 19.51 9.61 1.18
C LYS A 2 19.72 8.17 1.66
N ALA A 3 18.81 7.28 1.30
CA ALA A 3 18.90 5.84 1.45
C ALA A 3 19.40 5.21 0.14
N GLU A 4 19.87 3.99 0.18
CA GLU A 4 20.24 3.21 -1.00
C GLU A 4 18.99 2.55 -1.58
N PRO A 5 18.58 2.86 -2.82
CA PRO A 5 17.43 2.20 -3.45
C PRO A 5 17.82 0.79 -3.89
N VAL A 6 17.17 -0.22 -3.31
CA VAL A 6 17.28 -1.63 -3.70
C VAL A 6 16.29 -1.95 -4.82
N LEU A 7 15.04 -1.55 -4.63
CA LEU A 7 13.99 -1.55 -5.65
C LEU A 7 13.45 -0.13 -5.77
N PRO A 8 13.84 0.61 -6.82
CA PRO A 8 13.45 2.01 -6.99
C PRO A 8 11.94 2.21 -7.08
N GLY A 9 11.50 3.41 -6.73
CA GLY A 9 10.11 3.85 -6.83
C GLY A 9 9.86 5.08 -5.98
N VAL A 10 8.67 5.65 -6.14
CA VAL A 10 8.23 6.83 -5.40
C VAL A 10 7.11 6.47 -4.45
N ALA A 11 7.11 7.07 -3.27
CA ALA A 11 6.07 6.87 -2.27
C ALA A 11 5.93 8.09 -1.37
N THR A 12 4.75 8.25 -0.80
CA THR A 12 4.51 9.19 0.30
C THR A 12 3.72 8.45 1.37
N GLY A 13 4.09 8.62 2.61
CA GLY A 13 3.40 7.94 3.70
C GLY A 13 3.89 8.35 5.07
N VAL A 14 3.14 7.93 6.08
CA VAL A 14 3.48 8.15 7.47
C VAL A 14 4.45 7.07 7.93
N VAL A 15 5.55 7.48 8.54
CA VAL A 15 6.56 6.56 9.07
C VAL A 15 5.96 5.67 10.15
N LEU A 16 6.21 4.39 10.03
CA LEU A 16 6.04 3.38 11.06
C LEU A 16 7.40 2.75 11.31
N ARG A 17 8.10 3.21 12.35
CA ARG A 17 9.46 2.77 12.66
C ARG A 17 9.46 1.84 13.85
N SER A 18 10.02 0.65 13.67
CA SER A 18 10.30 -0.29 14.74
C SER A 18 11.80 -0.58 14.86
N ALA A 19 12.31 -0.55 16.06
CA ALA A 19 13.67 -0.98 16.36
C ALA A 19 13.78 -2.52 16.36
N ARG A 20 12.66 -3.22 16.51
CA ARG A 20 12.60 -4.68 16.51
C ARG A 20 12.35 -5.21 15.10
N PRO A 21 12.97 -6.34 14.73
CA PRO A 21 12.67 -7.02 13.47
C PRO A 21 11.22 -7.47 13.44
N LEU A 22 10.56 -7.29 12.28
CA LEU A 22 9.20 -7.76 12.04
C LEU A 22 9.23 -8.99 11.13
N SER A 23 8.44 -10.00 11.46
CA SER A 23 8.16 -11.11 10.55
C SER A 23 6.89 -10.80 9.76
N PHE A 24 6.96 -10.87 8.42
CA PHE A 24 5.74 -10.83 7.62
C PHE A 24 4.94 -12.14 7.75
N TRP A 25 5.63 -13.28 7.83
CA TRP A 25 4.97 -14.56 8.08
C TRP A 25 4.60 -14.70 9.55
N GLY A 26 3.30 -14.74 9.84
CA GLY A 26 2.76 -14.87 11.19
C GLY A 26 2.76 -13.58 12.02
N GLY A 27 3.47 -12.54 11.56
CA GLY A 27 3.51 -11.24 12.24
C GLY A 27 2.71 -10.14 11.54
N VAL A 28 2.18 -10.44 10.34
CA VAL A 28 1.25 -9.57 9.61
C VAL A 28 0.11 -10.43 9.09
N ASP A 29 -1.12 -9.98 9.29
CA ASP A 29 -2.31 -10.60 8.72
C ASP A 29 -2.44 -10.20 7.24
N PRO A 30 -2.33 -11.14 6.29
CA PRO A 30 -2.40 -10.85 4.87
C PRO A 30 -3.78 -10.35 4.41
N SER A 31 -4.83 -10.66 5.15
CA SER A 31 -6.19 -10.27 4.79
C SER A 31 -6.53 -8.83 5.17
N THR A 32 -5.89 -8.30 6.23
CA THR A 32 -6.18 -6.97 6.78
C THR A 32 -4.99 -6.01 6.68
N GLY A 33 -3.78 -6.52 6.40
CA GLY A 33 -2.54 -5.73 6.41
C GLY A 33 -2.16 -5.22 7.80
N ARG A 34 -2.71 -5.79 8.87
CA ARG A 34 -2.40 -5.38 10.25
C ARG A 34 -1.28 -6.20 10.84
N ILE A 35 -0.47 -5.55 11.66
CA ILE A 35 0.57 -6.22 12.45
C ILE A 35 -0.09 -7.04 13.55
N THR A 36 0.17 -8.34 13.55
CA THR A 36 -0.33 -9.32 14.53
C THR A 36 0.76 -9.81 15.48
N ASP A 37 2.02 -9.52 15.19
CA ASP A 37 3.17 -9.91 16.01
C ASP A 37 2.97 -9.42 17.45
N PRO A 38 2.90 -10.34 18.44
CA PRO A 38 2.66 -9.97 19.84
C PRO A 38 3.81 -9.18 20.46
N GLU A 39 5.03 -9.29 19.89
CA GLU A 39 6.21 -8.57 20.37
C GLU A 39 6.38 -7.20 19.71
N SER A 40 5.56 -6.90 18.70
CA SER A 40 5.63 -5.61 18.02
C SER A 40 4.99 -4.51 18.85
N GLU A 41 5.70 -3.40 19.00
CA GLU A 41 5.20 -2.15 19.59
C GLU A 41 4.03 -1.54 18.77
N HIS A 42 3.91 -1.96 17.49
CA HIS A 42 2.89 -1.51 16.55
C HIS A 42 1.78 -2.56 16.31
N ARG A 43 1.59 -3.48 17.24
CA ARG A 43 0.55 -4.50 17.12
C ARG A 43 -0.82 -3.86 16.91
N GLY A 44 -1.55 -4.32 15.91
CA GLY A 44 -2.86 -3.81 15.53
C GLY A 44 -2.83 -2.66 14.51
N GLU A 45 -1.67 -2.02 14.29
CA GLU A 45 -1.55 -0.98 13.27
C GLU A 45 -1.57 -1.58 11.86
N ALA A 46 -2.17 -0.84 10.91
CA ALA A 46 -2.20 -1.23 9.51
C ALA A 46 -0.94 -0.76 8.79
N LEU A 47 -0.44 -1.60 7.87
CA LEU A 47 0.70 -1.26 7.01
C LEU A 47 0.31 -0.35 5.84
N ALA A 48 -0.97 -0.35 5.46
CA ALA A 48 -1.45 0.42 4.32
C ALA A 48 -1.09 1.91 4.45
N GLY A 49 -0.45 2.46 3.40
CA GLY A 49 -0.03 3.86 3.38
C GLY A 49 1.13 4.22 4.30
N ARG A 50 1.75 3.26 4.99
CA ARG A 50 2.89 3.52 5.88
C ARG A 50 4.22 3.39 5.13
N VAL A 51 5.18 4.23 5.51
CA VAL A 51 6.60 4.01 5.22
C VAL A 51 7.16 3.20 6.38
N LEU A 52 7.27 1.88 6.15
CA LEU A 52 7.72 0.94 7.17
C LEU A 52 9.23 0.98 7.29
N MET A 53 9.76 1.38 8.45
CA MET A 53 11.19 1.42 8.73
C MET A 53 11.53 0.37 9.80
N LEU A 54 12.38 -0.60 9.44
CA LEU A 54 12.80 -1.70 10.30
C LEU A 54 14.31 -1.83 10.29
N SER A 55 14.90 -2.21 11.43
CA SER A 55 16.32 -2.56 11.47
C SER A 55 16.61 -3.78 10.59
N ALA A 56 15.75 -4.78 10.62
CA ALA A 56 15.79 -5.99 9.80
C ALA A 56 14.40 -6.61 9.74
N THR A 57 14.22 -7.55 8.84
CA THR A 57 13.10 -8.51 8.88
C THR A 57 13.57 -9.80 9.56
N ARG A 58 12.63 -10.56 10.09
CA ARG A 58 12.89 -11.93 10.56
C ARG A 58 11.89 -12.87 9.92
N GLY A 59 12.28 -14.10 9.69
CA GLY A 59 11.34 -15.15 9.33
C GLY A 59 11.68 -15.96 8.09
N SER A 60 10.66 -16.58 7.56
CA SER A 60 10.69 -17.61 6.54
C SER A 60 10.62 -17.03 5.13
N SER A 61 11.00 -17.84 4.14
CA SER A 61 10.75 -17.59 2.70
C SER A 61 9.28 -17.27 2.38
N SER A 62 8.35 -17.68 3.24
CA SER A 62 6.92 -17.34 3.11
C SER A 62 6.60 -15.85 3.32
N SER A 63 7.55 -15.07 3.84
CA SER A 63 7.37 -13.60 3.97
C SER A 63 7.15 -12.92 2.63
N SER A 64 7.76 -13.43 1.55
CA SER A 64 7.55 -12.95 0.18
C SER A 64 6.10 -13.15 -0.29
N SER A 65 5.48 -14.29 0.04
CA SER A 65 4.08 -14.58 -0.31
C SER A 65 3.11 -13.65 0.43
N VAL A 66 3.34 -13.43 1.73
CA VAL A 66 2.52 -12.50 2.52
C VAL A 66 2.61 -11.09 1.95
N LEU A 67 3.82 -10.61 1.65
CA LEU A 67 3.97 -9.27 1.05
C LEU A 67 3.31 -9.19 -0.33
N LEU A 68 3.43 -10.24 -1.15
CA LEU A 68 2.76 -10.30 -2.45
C LEU A 68 1.24 -10.21 -2.31
N GLU A 69 0.64 -10.92 -1.35
CA GLU A 69 -0.80 -10.85 -1.07
C GLU A 69 -1.21 -9.43 -0.65
N LEU A 70 -0.44 -8.79 0.24
CA LEU A 70 -0.69 -7.41 0.66
C LEU A 70 -0.60 -6.42 -0.50
N VAL A 71 0.38 -6.59 -1.38
CA VAL A 71 0.56 -5.77 -2.59
C VAL A 71 -0.59 -5.98 -3.56
N ALA A 72 -0.98 -7.22 -3.81
CA ALA A 72 -2.09 -7.57 -4.69
C ALA A 72 -3.43 -7.04 -4.19
N ALA A 73 -3.63 -7.06 -2.86
CA ALA A 73 -4.83 -6.50 -2.22
C ALA A 73 -4.81 -4.97 -2.09
N GLY A 74 -3.66 -4.31 -2.37
CA GLY A 74 -3.51 -2.86 -2.22
C GLY A 74 -3.52 -2.35 -0.77
N ILE A 75 -3.21 -3.24 0.18
CA ILE A 75 -3.15 -2.97 1.62
C ILE A 75 -1.74 -3.08 2.19
N GLY A 76 -0.74 -3.19 1.32
CA GLY A 76 0.67 -3.21 1.70
C GLY A 76 1.21 -1.83 2.07
N PRO A 77 2.45 -1.77 2.60
CA PRO A 77 3.11 -0.52 2.91
C PRO A 77 3.37 0.33 1.66
N ALA A 78 3.40 1.65 1.82
CA ALA A 78 3.73 2.59 0.75
C ALA A 78 5.20 2.48 0.34
N ALA A 79 6.09 2.27 1.31
CA ALA A 79 7.52 2.00 1.11
C ALA A 79 8.05 1.11 2.24
N ILE A 80 9.15 0.40 1.97
CA ILE A 80 9.86 -0.41 2.97
C ILE A 80 11.31 0.08 3.02
N VAL A 81 11.78 0.42 4.23
CA VAL A 81 13.14 0.86 4.51
C VAL A 81 13.75 -0.09 5.53
N LEU A 82 14.78 -0.83 5.14
CA LEU A 82 15.44 -1.83 5.97
C LEU A 82 16.87 -1.41 6.31
N GLY A 83 17.33 -1.77 7.52
CA GLY A 83 18.75 -1.66 7.87
C GLY A 83 19.57 -2.71 7.14
N GLU A 84 19.06 -3.92 7.05
CA GLU A 84 19.63 -5.03 6.30
C GLU A 84 18.67 -5.44 5.19
N VAL A 85 19.20 -5.60 3.97
CA VAL A 85 18.38 -5.97 2.80
C VAL A 85 17.91 -7.41 2.93
N ASP A 86 16.60 -7.60 2.85
CA ASP A 86 15.98 -8.91 2.77
C ASP A 86 15.60 -9.20 1.29
N ALA A 87 16.42 -10.04 0.65
CA ALA A 87 16.21 -10.45 -0.73
C ALA A 87 14.90 -11.24 -0.92
N ILE A 88 14.48 -12.00 0.11
CA ILE A 88 13.25 -12.79 0.06
C ILE A 88 12.04 -11.85 0.02
N LEU A 89 12.04 -10.83 0.86
CA LEU A 89 11.00 -9.81 0.84
C LEU A 89 10.98 -9.05 -0.49
N GLY A 90 12.18 -8.74 -1.03
CA GLY A 90 12.35 -8.13 -2.34
C GLY A 90 11.72 -8.92 -3.48
N ILE A 91 11.82 -10.27 -3.45
CA ILE A 91 11.18 -11.15 -4.43
C ILE A 91 9.67 -10.95 -4.47
N GLY A 92 9.00 -10.84 -3.31
CA GLY A 92 7.56 -10.59 -3.24
C GLY A 92 7.16 -9.28 -3.94
N ILE A 93 7.98 -8.23 -3.80
CA ILE A 93 7.76 -6.95 -4.48
C ILE A 93 7.94 -7.08 -6.00
N VAL A 94 9.04 -7.72 -6.43
CA VAL A 94 9.35 -7.90 -7.86
C VAL A 94 8.24 -8.70 -8.54
N VAL A 95 7.84 -9.85 -7.97
CA VAL A 95 6.75 -10.66 -8.51
C VAL A 95 5.45 -9.88 -8.56
N GLY A 96 5.14 -9.09 -7.52
CA GLY A 96 3.96 -8.22 -7.51
C GLY A 96 3.97 -7.21 -8.67
N ARG A 97 5.13 -6.60 -8.94
CA ARG A 97 5.29 -5.65 -10.06
C ARG A 97 5.12 -6.33 -11.43
N GLU A 98 5.71 -7.52 -11.61
CA GLU A 98 5.56 -8.33 -12.83
C GLU A 98 4.10 -8.74 -13.08
N LEU A 99 3.33 -8.95 -12.02
CA LEU A 99 1.89 -9.23 -12.09
C LEU A 99 1.04 -7.97 -12.30
N GLY A 100 1.66 -6.80 -12.47
CA GLY A 100 0.98 -5.53 -12.72
C GLY A 100 0.47 -4.79 -11.47
N HIS A 101 0.88 -5.23 -10.28
CA HIS A 101 0.54 -4.54 -9.04
C HIS A 101 1.53 -3.41 -8.71
N ARG A 102 1.09 -2.41 -7.95
CA ARG A 102 1.98 -1.36 -7.42
C ARG A 102 2.76 -1.90 -6.22
N GLY A 103 3.93 -2.48 -6.48
CA GLY A 103 4.84 -2.89 -5.41
C GLY A 103 5.55 -1.69 -4.77
N PRO A 104 5.71 -1.66 -3.44
CA PRO A 104 6.40 -0.58 -2.74
C PRO A 104 7.87 -0.48 -3.18
N PRO A 105 8.49 0.72 -3.13
CA PRO A 105 9.95 0.82 -3.17
C PRO A 105 10.57 0.16 -1.94
N LEU A 106 11.71 -0.49 -2.15
CA LEU A 106 12.54 -1.09 -1.10
C LEU A 106 13.86 -0.35 -1.03
N LEU A 107 14.21 0.15 0.14
CA LEU A 107 15.42 0.93 0.37
C LEU A 107 16.21 0.35 1.53
N ARG A 108 17.52 0.54 1.48
CA ARG A 108 18.43 0.29 2.59
C ARG A 108 18.83 1.60 3.25
N LEU A 109 18.69 1.65 4.58
CA LEU A 109 19.13 2.77 5.40
C LEU A 109 19.61 2.24 6.75
N GLU A 110 20.82 2.57 7.13
CA GLU A 110 21.40 2.18 8.42
C GLU A 110 20.48 2.50 9.60
N PRO A 111 20.33 1.59 10.60
CA PRO A 111 19.42 1.80 11.72
C PRO A 111 19.70 3.09 12.51
N SER A 112 20.99 3.49 12.63
CA SER A 112 21.40 4.76 13.24
C SER A 112 20.80 5.98 12.54
N ARG A 113 20.69 5.92 11.22
CA ARG A 113 20.09 6.97 10.39
C ARG A 113 18.56 6.88 10.35
N GLN A 114 18.00 5.67 10.45
CA GLN A 114 16.55 5.51 10.62
C GLN A 114 16.06 6.18 11.92
N ALA A 115 16.90 6.23 12.96
CA ALA A 115 16.57 6.88 14.23
C ALA A 115 16.33 8.39 14.12
N GLU A 116 16.72 9.02 13.01
CA GLU A 116 16.40 10.42 12.74
C GLU A 116 14.90 10.61 12.41
N PHE A 117 14.18 9.55 12.03
CA PHE A 117 12.74 9.58 11.78
C PHE A 117 11.98 9.02 12.99
N SER A 118 10.83 9.62 13.27
CA SER A 118 9.91 9.16 14.30
C SER A 118 8.67 8.55 13.65
N SER A 119 8.08 7.54 14.31
CA SER A 119 6.74 7.08 13.92
C SER A 119 5.78 8.26 13.98
N GLY A 120 5.00 8.46 12.90
CA GLY A 120 4.14 9.62 12.74
C GLY A 120 4.68 10.70 11.79
N ASP A 121 5.99 10.72 11.50
CA ASP A 121 6.53 11.65 10.49
C ASP A 121 5.93 11.38 9.10
N LEU A 122 5.41 12.39 8.44
CA LEU A 122 5.04 12.29 7.04
C LEU A 122 6.29 12.47 6.17
N VAL A 123 6.58 11.49 5.31
CA VAL A 123 7.75 11.52 4.45
C VAL A 123 7.41 11.21 3.00
N ALA A 124 8.18 11.81 2.09
CA ALA A 124 8.22 11.46 0.68
C ALA A 124 9.51 10.69 0.39
N VAL A 125 9.38 9.61 -0.36
CA VAL A 125 10.47 8.77 -0.87
C VAL A 125 10.57 9.02 -2.36
N ALA A 126 11.74 9.44 -2.84
CA ALA A 126 12.03 9.64 -4.25
C ALA A 126 12.70 8.40 -4.87
N GLU A 127 12.67 8.30 -6.18
CA GLU A 127 13.20 7.15 -6.94
C GLU A 127 14.70 6.95 -6.72
N ASP A 128 15.44 8.03 -6.50
CA ASP A 128 16.88 8.01 -6.20
C ASP A 128 17.22 7.65 -4.75
N GLY A 129 16.20 7.31 -3.94
CA GLY A 129 16.34 6.96 -2.54
C GLY A 129 16.34 8.14 -1.56
N ALA A 130 16.08 9.36 -2.02
CA ALA A 130 15.96 10.50 -1.13
C ALA A 130 14.67 10.36 -0.28
N ILE A 131 14.82 10.48 1.05
CA ILE A 131 13.72 10.51 2.00
C ILE A 131 13.67 11.89 2.63
N THR A 132 12.58 12.62 2.39
CA THR A 132 12.37 13.99 2.88
C THR A 132 11.13 14.06 3.75
N ARG A 133 11.22 14.75 4.90
CA ARG A 133 10.02 15.08 5.66
C ARG A 133 9.18 16.07 4.87
N VAL A 134 7.91 15.75 4.75
CA VAL A 134 6.92 16.67 4.21
C VAL A 134 6.42 17.52 5.37
N HIS A 135 6.87 18.76 5.42
CA HIS A 135 6.35 19.72 6.40
C HIS A 135 4.96 20.14 5.93
N GLY A 136 3.93 19.47 6.44
CA GLY A 136 2.55 19.91 6.32
C GLY A 136 2.25 20.98 7.37
N VAL A 137 1.34 21.88 7.06
CA VAL A 137 0.79 22.91 7.96
C VAL A 137 0.51 22.32 9.36
N PRO A 138 0.93 22.97 10.46
CA PRO A 138 0.72 22.43 11.81
C PRO A 138 -0.76 22.34 12.13
N GLY A 139 -1.26 21.15 12.35
CA GLY A 139 -2.62 20.89 12.81
C GLY A 139 -3.31 19.67 12.22
N THR A 140 -2.71 18.47 12.31
CA THR A 140 -3.53 17.25 12.31
C THR A 140 -2.75 16.12 12.99
N THR A 141 -3.01 15.94 14.24
CA THR A 141 -2.72 14.75 15.02
C THR A 141 -3.68 13.65 14.57
N GLY A 142 -3.14 12.57 14.03
CA GLY A 142 -3.84 11.28 13.96
C GLY A 142 -4.72 11.03 12.75
N THR A 143 -4.45 9.89 12.11
CA THR A 143 -5.30 9.18 11.15
C THR A 143 -5.29 9.72 9.72
N GLY A 144 -4.67 8.96 8.81
CA GLY A 144 -4.93 9.00 7.36
C GLY A 144 -4.79 10.39 6.74
N ILE A 145 -4.15 10.48 5.59
CA ILE A 145 -4.31 11.63 4.71
C ILE A 145 -5.82 11.75 4.47
N ALA A 146 -6.47 12.70 5.14
CA ALA A 146 -7.77 13.14 4.70
C ALA A 146 -7.52 13.78 3.33
N GLU A 147 -7.72 13.02 2.25
CA GLU A 147 -7.92 13.62 0.93
C GLU A 147 -9.00 14.69 1.16
N ASP A 148 -8.75 15.89 0.67
CA ASP A 148 -9.76 16.96 0.67
C ASP A 148 -11.10 16.33 0.26
N PRO A 149 -12.16 16.43 1.08
CA PRO A 149 -13.44 15.79 0.79
C PRO A 149 -13.92 16.07 -0.64
N GLU A 150 -13.54 17.22 -1.21
CA GLU A 150 -13.87 17.57 -2.58
C GLU A 150 -13.04 16.78 -3.59
N GLN A 151 -11.74 16.58 -3.34
CA GLN A 151 -10.88 15.73 -4.18
C GLN A 151 -11.32 14.27 -4.11
N LEU A 152 -11.72 13.81 -2.93
CA LEU A 152 -12.24 12.46 -2.73
C LEU A 152 -13.56 12.26 -3.50
N ARG A 153 -14.48 13.24 -3.45
CA ARG A 153 -15.73 13.23 -4.25
C ARG A 153 -15.45 13.19 -5.74
N GLN A 154 -14.52 14.01 -6.22
CA GLN A 154 -14.12 14.01 -7.64
C GLN A 154 -13.52 12.68 -8.06
N ARG A 155 -12.72 12.04 -7.19
CA ARG A 155 -12.15 10.72 -7.44
C ARG A 155 -13.23 9.64 -7.49
N VAL A 156 -14.18 9.66 -6.55
CA VAL A 156 -15.34 8.76 -6.58
C VAL A 156 -16.16 8.96 -7.85
N ALA A 157 -16.39 10.21 -8.27
CA ALA A 157 -17.14 10.50 -9.50
C ALA A 157 -16.45 9.89 -10.74
N ARG A 158 -15.12 10.05 -10.88
CA ARG A 158 -14.35 9.44 -11.99
C ARG A 158 -14.41 7.93 -11.98
N LEU A 159 -14.27 7.29 -10.82
CA LEU A 159 -14.34 5.83 -10.70
C LEU A 159 -15.74 5.28 -11.01
N ARG A 160 -16.79 6.01 -10.67
CA ARG A 160 -18.17 5.68 -11.03
C ARG A 160 -18.40 5.80 -12.54
N GLU A 161 -17.80 6.78 -13.19
CA GLU A 161 -17.83 6.94 -14.65
C GLU A 161 -17.11 5.77 -15.32
N GLU A 162 -15.88 5.46 -14.92
CA GLU A 162 -15.12 4.30 -15.43
C GLU A 162 -15.88 2.97 -15.22
N HIS A 163 -16.52 2.81 -14.06
CA HIS A 163 -17.35 1.63 -13.78
C HIS A 163 -18.53 1.52 -14.77
N ARG A 164 -19.18 2.64 -15.09
CA ARG A 164 -20.31 2.70 -16.05
C ARG A 164 -19.84 2.37 -17.46
N ASP A 165 -18.71 2.95 -17.90
CA ASP A 165 -18.11 2.67 -19.21
C ASP A 165 -17.76 1.20 -19.38
N LEU A 166 -17.24 0.56 -18.30
CA LEU A 166 -16.99 -0.88 -18.30
C LEU A 166 -18.29 -1.70 -18.37
N ASP A 167 -19.37 -1.25 -17.74
CA ASP A 167 -20.68 -1.90 -17.84
C ASP A 167 -21.19 -1.90 -19.26
N GLU A 168 -21.11 -0.75 -19.92
CA GLU A 168 -21.51 -0.63 -21.33
C GLU A 168 -20.62 -1.47 -22.25
N ALA A 169 -19.31 -1.48 -22.01
CA ALA A 169 -18.38 -2.30 -22.78
C ALA A 169 -18.68 -3.80 -22.61
N ILE A 170 -18.92 -4.25 -21.38
CA ILE A 170 -19.28 -5.63 -21.06
C ILE A 170 -20.62 -6.00 -21.72
N ALA A 171 -21.62 -5.12 -21.67
CA ALA A 171 -22.92 -5.36 -22.29
C ALA A 171 -22.80 -5.52 -23.81
N ARG A 172 -22.04 -4.66 -24.48
CA ARG A 172 -21.77 -4.74 -25.92
C ARG A 172 -21.05 -6.03 -26.30
N LEU A 173 -20.03 -6.41 -25.54
CA LEU A 173 -19.23 -7.61 -25.78
C LEU A 173 -20.00 -8.91 -25.48
N SER A 174 -20.91 -8.88 -24.52
CA SER A 174 -21.72 -10.07 -24.16
C SER A 174 -22.75 -10.44 -25.22
N GLY A 175 -23.10 -9.52 -26.14
CA GLY A 175 -24.05 -9.75 -27.22
C GLY A 175 -23.44 -10.35 -28.52
N ASP A 176 -22.10 -10.43 -28.59
CA ASP A 176 -21.42 -10.93 -29.78
C ASP A 176 -20.76 -12.29 -29.52
N ALA A 177 -21.26 -13.34 -30.18
CA ALA A 177 -20.83 -14.73 -29.99
C ALA A 177 -19.36 -15.03 -30.41
N ARG A 178 -18.64 -14.04 -30.92
CA ARG A 178 -17.25 -14.17 -31.42
C ARG A 178 -16.20 -13.61 -30.44
N HIS A 179 -16.60 -13.11 -29.26
CA HIS A 179 -15.66 -12.48 -28.34
C HIS A 179 -14.98 -13.48 -27.41
N ASP A 180 -13.69 -13.21 -27.19
CA ASP A 180 -12.84 -13.97 -26.28
C ASP A 180 -13.37 -13.91 -24.85
N GLN A 181 -13.80 -15.05 -24.31
CA GLN A 181 -14.28 -15.20 -22.94
C GLN A 181 -13.27 -14.70 -21.91
N VAL A 182 -11.96 -14.77 -22.22
CA VAL A 182 -10.87 -14.31 -21.32
C VAL A 182 -10.92 -12.77 -21.20
N SER A 183 -11.13 -12.07 -22.31
CA SER A 183 -11.27 -10.60 -22.30
C SER A 183 -12.50 -10.16 -21.51
N LEU A 184 -13.63 -10.85 -21.68
CA LEU A 184 -14.85 -10.57 -20.93
C LEU A 184 -14.67 -10.81 -19.42
N GLN A 185 -13.98 -11.89 -19.02
CA GLN A 185 -13.67 -12.16 -17.62
C GLN A 185 -12.75 -11.09 -17.02
N ARG A 186 -11.75 -10.61 -17.76
CA ARG A 186 -10.86 -9.53 -17.33
C ARG A 186 -11.63 -8.23 -17.08
N LEU A 187 -12.55 -7.87 -17.98
CA LEU A 187 -13.38 -6.67 -17.82
C LEU A 187 -14.32 -6.79 -16.63
N LYS A 188 -14.96 -7.96 -16.43
CA LYS A 188 -15.80 -8.23 -15.26
C LYS A 188 -15.02 -8.15 -13.95
N LYS A 189 -13.79 -8.69 -13.91
CA LYS A 189 -12.90 -8.60 -12.73
C LYS A 189 -12.51 -7.15 -12.45
N ARG A 190 -12.16 -6.36 -13.49
CA ARG A 190 -11.83 -4.95 -13.34
C ARG A 190 -13.02 -4.13 -12.82
N LYS A 191 -14.22 -4.38 -13.35
CA LYS A 191 -15.46 -3.76 -12.88
C LYS A 191 -15.71 -4.01 -11.40
N LEU A 192 -15.53 -5.26 -10.94
CA LEU A 192 -15.68 -5.62 -9.53
C LEU A 192 -14.68 -4.86 -8.65
N ALA A 193 -13.41 -4.81 -9.07
CA ALA A 193 -12.38 -4.07 -8.34
C ALA A 193 -12.68 -2.57 -8.25
N LEU A 194 -13.22 -1.95 -9.31
CA LEU A 194 -13.67 -0.55 -9.28
C LEU A 194 -14.84 -0.34 -8.31
N LYS A 195 -15.81 -1.24 -8.32
CA LYS A 195 -16.93 -1.20 -7.36
C LYS A 195 -16.45 -1.21 -5.92
N ASP A 196 -15.53 -2.13 -5.59
CA ASP A 196 -14.97 -2.24 -4.25
C ASP A 196 -14.17 -0.98 -3.87
N GLN A 197 -13.48 -0.38 -4.85
CA GLN A 197 -12.73 0.87 -4.64
C GLN A 197 -13.67 2.05 -4.38
N VAL A 198 -14.76 2.16 -5.14
CA VAL A 198 -15.80 3.19 -4.93
C VAL A 198 -16.38 3.06 -3.52
N LEU A 199 -16.80 1.86 -3.12
CA LEU A 199 -17.38 1.61 -1.79
C LEU A 199 -16.43 2.01 -0.64
N ARG A 200 -15.12 1.71 -0.79
CA ARG A 200 -14.12 2.12 0.21
C ARG A 200 -13.99 3.64 0.32
N LEU A 201 -13.94 4.33 -0.82
CA LEU A 201 -13.79 5.79 -0.83
C LEU A 201 -15.07 6.49 -0.33
N GLU A 202 -16.25 5.93 -0.62
CA GLU A 202 -17.53 6.42 -0.10
C GLU A 202 -17.63 6.25 1.41
N ALA A 203 -17.16 5.12 1.95
CA ALA A 203 -17.10 4.91 3.40
C ALA A 203 -16.20 5.94 4.09
N MET A 204 -15.17 6.46 3.41
CA MET A 204 -14.32 7.54 3.93
C MET A 204 -14.98 8.93 3.87
N LEU A 205 -16.01 9.10 3.02
CA LEU A 205 -16.78 10.35 2.88
C LEU A 205 -17.94 10.48 3.88
N VAL A 206 -18.35 9.36 4.48
CA VAL A 206 -19.40 9.36 5.50
C VAL A 206 -18.73 9.65 6.85
N PRO A 207 -18.98 10.81 7.50
CA PRO A 207 -18.53 11.02 8.87
C PRO A 207 -19.21 9.98 9.77
N ASP A 208 -18.45 9.38 10.69
CA ASP A 208 -19.03 8.59 11.77
C ASP A 208 -19.97 9.49 12.61
N ILE A 209 -21.22 9.54 12.21
CA ILE A 209 -22.29 10.09 13.05
C ILE A 209 -22.85 8.90 13.84
N ILE A 210 -22.14 8.53 14.88
CA ILE A 210 -22.73 7.80 16.00
C ILE A 210 -22.32 8.53 17.27
N ALA A 211 -23.26 9.34 17.73
CA ALA A 211 -23.26 9.88 19.09
C ALA A 211 -23.67 8.78 20.07
#